data_0d46afba6806e1c8d1732c21d58e73e3
#
_entry.id   0d46afba6806e1c8d1732c21d58e73e3
#
_cell.length_a   1.000
_cell.length_b   1.000
_cell.length_c   1.000
_cell.angle_alpha   90.00
_cell.angle_beta   90.00
_cell.angle_gamma   90.00
#
_symmetry.space_group_name_H-M   'P 1'
#
loop_
_entity.id
_entity.type
_entity.pdbx_description
1 polymer ?
#
loop_
_entity_poly.entity_id
_entity_poly.type
_entity_poly.pdbx_seq_one_letter_code
_entity_poly.pdbx_strand_id
1 'polypeptide(L)'
;MVHGFLSSNAQWIENIDALSEFCRPVTAELFGHGGSPSPDDVEYYHPNHYVSEFEKIRQDLNTTSWFVCGYSLGAALTARYSCLHFDRVTGHIMTNSNSAFASESQSKEWKKTAKKSGDNIQTGGLSAIEKIPVHPRHAKKLPSKIYAALEQDSVLLNPIGIANTLRATTPNASIRALAIENHSPALLCWGTQEKRFLESKIWAETNMPNLEITEIEAGHAVNMQKPQEFNQTVQSFLKKCATL
;
A
#
# COMPACT_ATOMS: atom_id res chain seq x y z
N MET A 1 -5.72 -4.93 -5.43
CA MET A 1 -4.97 -4.99 -4.16
C MET A 1 -3.52 -4.67 -4.42
N VAL A 2 -2.91 -3.75 -3.65
CA VAL A 2 -1.55 -3.23 -3.90
C VAL A 2 -0.71 -3.41 -2.64
N HIS A 3 0.44 -4.07 -2.79
CA HIS A 3 1.36 -4.39 -1.70
C HIS A 3 2.18 -3.17 -1.21
N GLY A 4 2.93 -3.33 -0.13
CA GLY A 4 3.81 -2.32 0.45
C GLY A 4 5.22 -2.30 -0.15
N PHE A 5 6.02 -1.33 0.30
CA PHE A 5 7.41 -1.20 -0.09
C PHE A 5 8.21 -2.45 0.27
N LEU A 6 9.05 -2.94 -0.64
CA LEU A 6 9.85 -4.16 -0.58
C LEU A 6 9.03 -5.46 -0.40
N SER A 7 7.73 -5.44 -0.67
CA SER A 7 6.85 -6.59 -0.63
C SER A 7 6.53 -7.12 -2.04
N SER A 8 5.61 -8.04 -2.15
CA SER A 8 5.13 -8.62 -3.39
C SER A 8 3.66 -9.06 -3.26
N ASN A 9 3.10 -9.64 -4.31
CA ASN A 9 1.78 -10.26 -4.27
C ASN A 9 1.68 -11.38 -3.22
N ALA A 10 2.79 -11.98 -2.81
CA ALA A 10 2.84 -13.00 -1.77
C ALA A 10 2.26 -12.53 -0.42
N GLN A 11 2.26 -11.22 -0.14
CA GLN A 11 1.65 -10.70 1.08
C GLN A 11 0.14 -10.95 1.17
N TRP A 12 -0.53 -11.26 0.06
CA TRP A 12 -1.98 -11.47 0.00
C TRP A 12 -2.40 -12.95 0.02
N ILE A 13 -1.45 -13.89 0.17
CA ILE A 13 -1.69 -15.35 0.09
C ILE A 13 -2.83 -15.80 1.02
N GLU A 14 -2.90 -15.26 2.24
CA GLU A 14 -3.94 -15.64 3.23
C GLU A 14 -5.24 -14.82 3.07
N ASN A 15 -5.31 -13.94 2.08
CA ASN A 15 -6.46 -13.06 1.88
C ASN A 15 -7.22 -13.38 0.59
N ILE A 16 -6.53 -13.82 -0.47
CA ILE A 16 -7.11 -13.96 -1.82
C ILE A 16 -8.27 -14.95 -1.81
N ASP A 17 -8.09 -16.15 -1.29
CA ASP A 17 -9.11 -17.21 -1.32
C ASP A 17 -10.37 -16.76 -0.56
N ALA A 18 -10.21 -16.22 0.65
CA ALA A 18 -11.32 -15.73 1.45
C ALA A 18 -12.07 -14.58 0.77
N LEU A 19 -11.38 -13.67 0.12
CA LEU A 19 -12.00 -12.55 -0.60
C LEU A 19 -12.64 -12.99 -1.93
N SER A 20 -12.15 -14.06 -2.54
CA SER A 20 -12.70 -14.62 -3.79
C SER A 20 -14.14 -15.14 -3.65
N GLU A 21 -14.58 -15.41 -2.43
CA GLU A 21 -15.99 -15.76 -2.14
C GLU A 21 -16.96 -14.58 -2.36
N PHE A 22 -16.46 -13.34 -2.37
CA PHE A 22 -17.25 -12.12 -2.39
C PHE A 22 -16.99 -11.23 -3.61
N CYS A 23 -15.82 -11.33 -4.18
CA CYS A 23 -15.40 -10.50 -5.32
C CYS A 23 -14.35 -11.24 -6.15
N ARG A 24 -13.93 -10.65 -7.26
CA ARG A 24 -12.78 -11.09 -8.05
C ARG A 24 -11.53 -10.32 -7.61
N PRO A 25 -10.66 -10.86 -6.74
CA PRO A 25 -9.45 -10.18 -6.33
C PRO A 25 -8.47 -10.02 -7.51
N VAL A 26 -7.90 -8.84 -7.64
CA VAL A 26 -6.82 -8.55 -8.59
C VAL A 26 -5.67 -7.95 -7.80
N THR A 27 -4.47 -8.51 -7.95
CA THR A 27 -3.26 -7.99 -7.31
C THR A 27 -2.39 -7.29 -8.35
N ALA A 28 -1.77 -6.18 -7.96
CA ALA A 28 -0.82 -5.46 -8.78
C ALA A 28 0.49 -5.29 -8.02
N GLU A 29 1.60 -5.55 -8.69
CA GLU A 29 2.93 -5.31 -8.16
C GLU A 29 3.43 -3.93 -8.58
N LEU A 30 4.04 -3.22 -7.63
CA LEU A 30 4.63 -1.91 -7.87
C LEU A 30 5.84 -2.01 -8.80
N PHE A 31 6.13 -0.97 -9.55
CA PHE A 31 7.36 -0.90 -10.35
C PHE A 31 8.59 -1.23 -9.53
N GLY A 32 9.47 -2.06 -10.09
CA GLY A 32 10.67 -2.55 -9.40
C GLY A 32 10.46 -3.67 -8.40
N HIS A 33 9.24 -4.21 -8.30
CA HIS A 33 8.90 -5.32 -7.41
C HIS A 33 8.35 -6.50 -8.23
N GLY A 34 8.67 -7.72 -7.80
CA GLY A 34 8.15 -8.94 -8.40
C GLY A 34 8.34 -9.01 -9.91
N GLY A 35 7.26 -9.32 -10.63
CA GLY A 35 7.24 -9.40 -12.09
C GLY A 35 7.01 -8.06 -12.81
N SER A 36 6.80 -6.97 -12.07
CA SER A 36 6.55 -5.65 -12.69
C SER A 36 7.81 -5.03 -13.30
N PRO A 37 7.67 -4.24 -14.39
CA PRO A 37 8.79 -3.53 -14.99
C PRO A 37 9.52 -2.60 -14.00
N SER A 38 10.76 -2.24 -14.36
CA SER A 38 11.58 -1.30 -13.61
C SER A 38 12.06 -0.18 -14.56
N PRO A 39 11.17 0.76 -14.96
CA PRO A 39 11.56 1.86 -15.82
C PRO A 39 12.73 2.67 -15.24
N ASP A 40 13.66 3.10 -16.07
CA ASP A 40 14.79 3.94 -15.65
C ASP A 40 14.35 5.36 -15.30
N ASP A 41 13.32 5.87 -15.99
CA ASP A 41 12.80 7.20 -15.74
C ASP A 41 12.04 7.25 -14.40
N VAL A 42 12.52 8.13 -13.52
CA VAL A 42 12.00 8.34 -12.17
C VAL A 42 10.54 8.81 -12.15
N GLU A 43 10.06 9.46 -13.20
CA GLU A 43 8.69 9.97 -13.29
C GLU A 43 7.64 8.86 -13.27
N TYR A 44 7.96 7.66 -13.74
CA TYR A 44 7.07 6.49 -13.61
C TYR A 44 6.76 6.13 -12.15
N TYR A 45 7.63 6.51 -11.23
CA TYR A 45 7.47 6.22 -9.79
C TYR A 45 6.76 7.33 -9.03
N HIS A 46 6.36 8.41 -9.69
CA HIS A 46 5.55 9.44 -9.05
C HIS A 46 4.17 8.88 -8.69
N PRO A 47 3.59 9.16 -7.50
CA PRO A 47 2.29 8.63 -7.09
C PRO A 47 1.15 8.86 -8.08
N ASN A 48 1.15 9.98 -8.80
CA ASN A 48 0.13 10.25 -9.83
C ASN A 48 0.28 9.32 -11.06
N HIS A 49 1.50 8.86 -11.37
CA HIS A 49 1.68 7.88 -12.44
C HIS A 49 1.03 6.54 -12.05
N TYR A 50 1.21 6.07 -10.81
CA TYR A 50 0.51 4.87 -10.31
C TYR A 50 -1.01 5.02 -10.38
N VAL A 51 -1.56 6.22 -10.10
CA VAL A 51 -2.99 6.49 -10.28
C VAL A 51 -3.43 6.23 -11.72
N SER A 52 -2.64 6.68 -12.70
CA SER A 52 -2.91 6.43 -14.13
C SER A 52 -2.80 4.94 -14.48
N GLU A 53 -1.84 4.22 -13.92
CA GLU A 53 -1.70 2.77 -14.15
C GLU A 53 -2.88 1.98 -13.53
N PHE A 54 -3.34 2.34 -12.33
CA PHE A 54 -4.52 1.70 -11.75
C PHE A 54 -5.77 1.95 -12.60
N GLU A 55 -5.93 3.14 -13.16
CA GLU A 55 -7.05 3.44 -14.06
C GLU A 55 -6.98 2.61 -15.36
N LYS A 56 -5.80 2.41 -15.94
CA LYS A 56 -5.62 1.50 -17.07
C LYS A 56 -6.01 0.07 -16.73
N ILE A 57 -5.54 -0.45 -15.58
CA ILE A 57 -5.92 -1.80 -15.10
C ILE A 57 -7.43 -1.92 -14.97
N ARG A 58 -8.12 -0.92 -14.38
CA ARG A 58 -9.58 -0.92 -14.28
C ARG A 58 -10.25 -0.99 -15.65
N GLN A 59 -9.76 -0.21 -16.61
CA GLN A 59 -10.28 -0.18 -17.98
C GLN A 59 -10.04 -1.52 -18.70
N ASP A 60 -8.86 -2.11 -18.58
CA ASP A 60 -8.52 -3.41 -19.18
C ASP A 60 -9.38 -4.55 -18.60
N LEU A 61 -9.79 -4.43 -17.34
CA LEU A 61 -10.72 -5.34 -16.69
C LEU A 61 -12.19 -5.12 -17.09
N ASN A 62 -12.48 -4.09 -17.91
CA ASN A 62 -13.82 -3.70 -18.34
C ASN A 62 -14.80 -3.52 -17.17
N THR A 63 -14.35 -2.93 -16.07
CA THR A 63 -15.21 -2.63 -14.91
C THR A 63 -15.47 -1.13 -14.78
N THR A 64 -16.72 -0.76 -14.48
CA THR A 64 -17.11 0.64 -14.30
C THR A 64 -16.61 1.20 -12.99
N SER A 65 -16.67 0.41 -11.93
CA SER A 65 -16.16 0.75 -10.60
C SER A 65 -15.59 -0.51 -9.92
N TRP A 66 -14.77 -0.31 -8.93
CA TRP A 66 -14.15 -1.39 -8.17
C TRP A 66 -13.86 -0.97 -6.72
N PHE A 67 -13.56 -1.95 -5.90
CA PHE A 67 -12.94 -1.72 -4.61
C PHE A 67 -11.42 -1.67 -4.77
N VAL A 68 -10.77 -0.77 -4.06
CA VAL A 68 -9.31 -0.71 -4.00
C VAL A 68 -8.83 -1.01 -2.59
N CYS A 69 -7.77 -1.81 -2.50
CA CYS A 69 -7.18 -2.22 -1.22
C CYS A 69 -5.68 -2.03 -1.26
N GLY A 70 -5.12 -1.34 -0.28
CA GLY A 70 -3.70 -1.10 -0.21
C GLY A 70 -3.09 -1.38 1.16
N TYR A 71 -1.84 -1.83 1.14
CA TYR A 71 -1.04 -2.06 2.33
C TYR A 71 0.15 -1.10 2.36
N SER A 72 0.36 -0.39 3.48
CA SER A 72 1.52 0.48 3.69
C SER A 72 1.71 1.50 2.56
N LEU A 73 2.78 1.43 1.76
CA LEU A 73 2.97 2.30 0.59
C LEU A 73 1.85 2.12 -0.43
N GLY A 74 1.42 0.87 -0.68
CA GLY A 74 0.26 0.58 -1.53
C GLY A 74 -1.02 1.25 -1.03
N ALA A 75 -1.22 1.38 0.29
CA ALA A 75 -2.35 2.10 0.85
C ALA A 75 -2.32 3.60 0.50
N ALA A 76 -1.14 4.22 0.51
CA ALA A 76 -1.01 5.62 0.08
C ALA A 76 -1.37 5.81 -1.40
N LEU A 77 -0.95 4.87 -2.25
CA LEU A 77 -1.20 4.94 -3.71
C LEU A 77 -2.68 4.67 -4.04
N THR A 78 -3.28 3.65 -3.42
CA THR A 78 -4.71 3.33 -3.62
C THR A 78 -5.63 4.39 -3.02
N ALA A 79 -5.25 5.00 -1.88
CA ALA A 79 -5.98 6.12 -1.31
C ALA A 79 -5.95 7.35 -2.22
N ARG A 80 -4.78 7.66 -2.81
CA ARG A 80 -4.66 8.74 -3.80
C ARG A 80 -5.55 8.49 -5.00
N TYR A 81 -5.57 7.25 -5.53
CA TYR A 81 -6.45 6.87 -6.62
C TYR A 81 -7.92 7.06 -6.22
N SER A 82 -8.32 6.62 -5.03
CA SER A 82 -9.69 6.76 -4.53
C SER A 82 -10.12 8.23 -4.43
N CYS A 83 -9.26 9.11 -3.94
CA CYS A 83 -9.56 10.53 -3.85
C CYS A 83 -9.69 11.22 -5.22
N LEU A 84 -8.89 10.80 -6.20
CA LEU A 84 -8.86 11.41 -7.54
C LEU A 84 -9.89 10.81 -8.51
N HIS A 85 -10.37 9.59 -8.26
CA HIS A 85 -11.33 8.85 -9.07
C HIS A 85 -12.48 8.31 -8.22
N PHE A 86 -13.04 9.14 -7.33
CA PHE A 86 -14.07 8.72 -6.39
C PHE A 86 -15.31 8.13 -7.09
N ASP A 87 -15.62 8.55 -8.30
CA ASP A 87 -16.70 8.02 -9.16
C ASP A 87 -16.42 6.61 -9.70
N ARG A 88 -15.19 6.11 -9.56
CA ARG A 88 -14.73 4.78 -9.99
C ARG A 88 -14.46 3.84 -8.82
N VAL A 89 -14.57 4.32 -7.58
CA VAL A 89 -14.24 3.58 -6.37
C VAL A 89 -15.50 3.35 -5.53
N THR A 90 -15.95 2.10 -5.47
CA THR A 90 -17.09 1.68 -4.63
C THR A 90 -16.72 1.72 -3.14
N GLY A 91 -15.47 1.48 -2.81
CA GLY A 91 -14.92 1.59 -1.47
C GLY A 91 -13.41 1.38 -1.45
N HIS A 92 -12.75 2.01 -0.50
CA HIS A 92 -11.31 1.95 -0.32
C HIS A 92 -10.94 1.29 1.00
N ILE A 93 -10.08 0.28 0.96
CA ILE A 93 -9.56 -0.43 2.14
C ILE A 93 -8.06 -0.12 2.27
N MET A 94 -7.62 0.23 3.48
CA MET A 94 -6.22 0.50 3.77
C MET A 94 -5.80 -0.10 5.10
N THR A 95 -4.51 -0.42 5.20
CA THR A 95 -3.85 -0.71 6.47
C THR A 95 -3.00 0.48 6.92
N ASN A 96 -2.31 0.35 8.05
CA ASN A 96 -1.40 1.37 8.56
C ASN A 96 -0.44 1.88 7.47
N SER A 97 -0.46 3.19 7.21
CA SER A 97 0.38 3.82 6.19
C SER A 97 0.88 5.19 6.65
N ASN A 98 2.08 5.24 7.23
CA ASN A 98 2.69 6.51 7.60
C ASN A 98 2.96 7.42 6.38
N SER A 99 3.22 6.82 5.21
CA SER A 99 3.43 7.58 3.98
C SER A 99 2.15 8.25 3.46
N ALA A 100 0.99 7.59 3.59
CA ALA A 100 -0.30 8.17 3.22
C ALA A 100 -0.63 9.43 4.04
N PHE A 101 -0.32 9.38 5.33
CA PHE A 101 -0.67 10.45 6.27
C PHE A 101 0.55 11.25 6.76
N ALA A 102 1.64 11.24 5.99
CA ALA A 102 2.81 12.05 6.31
C ALA A 102 2.47 13.54 6.35
N SER A 103 2.93 14.23 7.40
CA SER A 103 2.83 15.68 7.48
C SER A 103 3.70 16.36 6.42
N GLU A 104 3.45 17.64 6.19
CA GLU A 104 4.26 18.42 5.26
C GLU A 104 5.75 18.45 5.68
N SER A 105 6.02 18.54 6.99
CA SER A 105 7.38 18.51 7.53
C SER A 105 8.07 17.16 7.30
N GLN A 106 7.36 16.06 7.51
CA GLN A 106 7.87 14.71 7.22
C GLN A 106 8.16 14.52 5.73
N SER A 107 7.22 14.94 4.86
CA SER A 107 7.40 14.88 3.40
C SER A 107 8.60 15.71 2.94
N LYS A 108 8.79 16.91 3.50
CA LYS A 108 9.96 17.76 3.22
C LYS A 108 11.28 17.10 3.66
N GLU A 109 11.28 16.44 4.83
CA GLU A 109 12.48 15.74 5.31
C GLU A 109 12.81 14.53 4.43
N TRP A 110 11.82 13.75 4.02
CA TRP A 110 12.02 12.65 3.08
C TRP A 110 12.53 13.14 1.72
N LYS A 111 12.02 14.26 1.20
CA LYS A 111 12.53 14.88 -0.05
C LYS A 111 14.01 15.25 0.04
N LYS A 112 14.47 15.78 1.17
CA LYS A 112 15.90 16.10 1.36
C LYS A 112 16.80 14.87 1.28
N THR A 113 16.34 13.73 1.77
CA THR A 113 17.13 12.50 1.85
C THR A 113 16.90 11.56 0.66
N ALA A 114 15.84 11.78 -0.13
CA ALA A 114 15.38 10.91 -1.20
C ALA A 114 16.48 10.56 -2.22
N LYS A 115 17.18 11.59 -2.73
CA LYS A 115 18.27 11.38 -3.69
C LYS A 115 19.37 10.50 -3.12
N LYS A 116 19.87 10.84 -1.93
CA LYS A 116 20.95 10.09 -1.27
C LYS A 116 20.53 8.63 -1.00
N SER A 117 19.30 8.44 -0.51
CA SER A 117 18.77 7.10 -0.24
C SER A 117 18.67 6.26 -1.53
N GLY A 118 18.16 6.85 -2.61
CA GLY A 118 18.11 6.20 -3.91
C GLY A 118 19.49 5.88 -4.47
N ASP A 119 20.43 6.81 -4.41
CA ASP A 119 21.80 6.62 -4.90
C ASP A 119 22.51 5.48 -4.14
N ASN A 120 22.31 5.40 -2.83
CA ASN A 120 22.85 4.31 -2.00
C ASN A 120 22.30 2.93 -2.43
N ILE A 121 21.00 2.84 -2.75
CA ILE A 121 20.39 1.60 -3.23
C ILE A 121 20.90 1.26 -4.63
N GLN A 122 20.93 2.23 -5.53
CA GLN A 122 21.38 2.00 -6.91
C GLN A 122 22.84 1.52 -6.96
N THR A 123 23.71 2.09 -6.13
CA THR A 123 25.13 1.72 -6.04
C THR A 123 25.33 0.39 -5.32
N GLY A 124 24.61 0.16 -4.22
CA GLY A 124 24.78 -1.01 -3.36
C GLY A 124 24.00 -2.26 -3.81
N GLY A 125 23.09 -2.10 -4.78
CA GLY A 125 22.30 -3.18 -5.35
C GLY A 125 21.44 -3.91 -4.31
N LEU A 126 21.20 -5.19 -4.54
CA LEU A 126 20.39 -6.04 -3.64
C LEU A 126 20.93 -6.04 -2.21
N SER A 127 22.26 -6.04 -2.04
CA SER A 127 22.87 -6.00 -0.69
C SER A 127 22.53 -4.75 0.12
N ALA A 128 22.27 -3.62 -0.56
CA ALA A 128 21.79 -2.41 0.12
C ALA A 128 20.29 -2.50 0.43
N ILE A 129 19.49 -3.10 -0.45
CA ILE A 129 18.07 -3.34 -0.24
C ILE A 129 17.85 -4.25 0.96
N GLU A 130 18.59 -5.33 1.07
CA GLU A 130 18.53 -6.29 2.18
C GLU A 130 18.76 -5.67 3.57
N LYS A 131 19.47 -4.54 3.64
CA LYS A 131 19.74 -3.83 4.90
C LYS A 131 18.58 -2.93 5.33
N ILE A 132 17.60 -2.69 4.46
CA ILE A 132 16.45 -1.85 4.80
C ILE A 132 15.60 -2.58 5.85
N PRO A 133 15.20 -1.94 6.96
CA PRO A 133 14.51 -2.61 8.08
C PRO A 133 13.19 -3.30 7.70
N VAL A 134 12.52 -2.85 6.66
CA VAL A 134 11.25 -3.44 6.18
C VAL A 134 11.45 -4.53 5.13
N HIS A 135 12.70 -4.91 4.82
CA HIS A 135 12.96 -6.02 3.91
C HIS A 135 12.42 -7.35 4.47
N PRO A 136 11.83 -8.23 3.66
CA PRO A 136 11.22 -9.50 4.11
C PRO A 136 12.11 -10.35 5.00
N ARG A 137 13.42 -10.40 4.77
CA ARG A 137 14.37 -11.16 5.60
C ARG A 137 14.32 -10.84 7.10
N HIS A 138 13.82 -9.64 7.46
CA HIS A 138 13.68 -9.20 8.85
C HIS A 138 12.30 -9.51 9.43
N ALA A 139 11.35 -9.95 8.61
CA ALA A 139 9.96 -10.18 8.99
C ALA A 139 9.69 -11.58 9.59
N LYS A 140 10.65 -12.16 10.33
CA LYS A 140 10.62 -13.53 10.88
C LYS A 140 9.43 -13.83 11.82
N LYS A 141 8.70 -12.80 12.24
CA LYS A 141 7.50 -12.94 13.07
C LYS A 141 6.22 -13.20 12.25
N LEU A 142 6.30 -13.11 10.93
CA LEU A 142 5.18 -13.46 10.06
C LEU A 142 4.94 -14.98 10.06
N PRO A 143 3.72 -15.45 9.73
CA PRO A 143 3.47 -16.84 9.46
C PRO A 143 4.48 -17.41 8.45
N SER A 144 4.98 -18.62 8.71
CA SER A 144 6.10 -19.21 7.96
C SER A 144 5.85 -19.27 6.45
N LYS A 145 4.63 -19.57 6.02
CA LYS A 145 4.22 -19.62 4.60
C LYS A 145 4.38 -18.25 3.93
N ILE A 146 3.91 -17.18 4.58
CA ILE A 146 4.01 -15.80 4.05
C ILE A 146 5.47 -15.36 4.05
N TYR A 147 6.18 -15.60 5.16
CA TYR A 147 7.60 -15.25 5.28
C TYR A 147 8.42 -15.87 4.16
N ALA A 148 8.28 -17.21 3.94
CA ALA A 148 9.02 -17.91 2.90
C ALA A 148 8.71 -17.39 1.50
N ALA A 149 7.45 -17.12 1.19
CA ALA A 149 7.06 -16.60 -0.12
C ALA A 149 7.59 -15.18 -0.35
N LEU A 150 7.49 -14.30 0.65
CA LEU A 150 8.05 -12.93 0.55
C LEU A 150 9.58 -12.94 0.43
N GLU A 151 10.26 -13.84 1.16
CA GLU A 151 11.72 -13.98 1.08
C GLU A 151 12.12 -14.48 -0.31
N GLN A 152 11.40 -15.46 -0.85
CA GLN A 152 11.62 -15.96 -2.21
C GLN A 152 11.44 -14.85 -3.25
N ASP A 153 10.38 -14.03 -3.14
CA ASP A 153 10.12 -12.94 -4.08
C ASP A 153 11.10 -11.77 -3.92
N SER A 154 11.74 -11.63 -2.77
CA SER A 154 12.66 -10.52 -2.51
C SER A 154 13.88 -10.48 -3.43
N VAL A 155 14.25 -11.60 -4.07
CA VAL A 155 15.32 -11.64 -5.07
C VAL A 155 14.92 -10.97 -6.39
N LEU A 156 13.63 -10.76 -6.62
CA LEU A 156 13.09 -10.08 -7.79
C LEU A 156 13.04 -8.54 -7.63
N LEU A 157 13.43 -8.02 -6.46
CA LEU A 157 13.51 -6.58 -6.24
C LEU A 157 14.59 -5.97 -7.13
N ASN A 158 14.19 -5.01 -7.95
CA ASN A 158 15.12 -4.33 -8.87
C ASN A 158 15.74 -3.09 -8.21
N PRO A 159 17.08 -2.99 -8.09
CA PRO A 159 17.73 -1.87 -7.42
C PRO A 159 17.40 -0.48 -8.02
N ILE A 160 17.24 -0.39 -9.35
CA ILE A 160 16.84 0.87 -10.01
C ILE A 160 15.42 1.23 -9.61
N GLY A 161 14.49 0.26 -9.68
CA GLY A 161 13.10 0.46 -9.29
C GLY A 161 12.93 0.85 -7.83
N ILE A 162 13.63 0.18 -6.94
CA ILE A 162 13.61 0.49 -5.49
C ILE A 162 14.23 1.87 -5.21
N ALA A 163 15.34 2.20 -5.88
CA ALA A 163 15.95 3.53 -5.78
C ALA A 163 14.98 4.64 -6.21
N ASN A 164 14.28 4.44 -7.34
CA ASN A 164 13.32 5.40 -7.87
C ASN A 164 12.05 5.49 -7.00
N THR A 165 11.61 4.39 -6.40
CA THR A 165 10.54 4.42 -5.38
C THR A 165 10.92 5.32 -4.20
N LEU A 166 12.15 5.23 -3.70
CA LEU A 166 12.64 6.11 -2.63
C LEU A 166 12.77 7.57 -3.08
N ARG A 167 13.14 7.82 -4.34
CA ARG A 167 13.31 9.18 -4.88
C ARG A 167 11.98 9.88 -5.15
N ALA A 168 10.99 9.17 -5.69
CA ALA A 168 9.77 9.78 -6.20
C ALA A 168 8.49 9.36 -5.46
N THR A 169 8.33 8.08 -5.12
CA THR A 169 7.06 7.62 -4.52
C THR A 169 6.94 8.03 -3.07
N THR A 170 7.86 7.58 -2.22
CA THR A 170 7.78 7.78 -0.76
C THR A 170 7.64 9.25 -0.36
N PRO A 171 8.47 10.19 -0.87
CA PRO A 171 8.40 11.60 -0.45
C PRO A 171 7.19 12.37 -0.98
N ASN A 172 6.45 11.81 -1.94
CA ASN A 172 5.25 12.41 -2.54
C ASN A 172 3.97 11.61 -2.26
N ALA A 173 4.02 10.60 -1.40
CA ALA A 173 2.92 9.67 -1.16
C ALA A 173 1.80 10.26 -0.29
N SER A 174 2.04 11.34 0.46
CA SER A 174 1.03 11.92 1.35
C SER A 174 -0.24 12.31 0.59
N ILE A 175 -1.38 11.94 1.18
CA ILE A 175 -2.72 12.24 0.65
C ILE A 175 -3.46 13.26 1.53
N ARG A 176 -2.83 13.83 2.56
CA ARG A 176 -3.55 14.70 3.52
C ARG A 176 -4.37 15.79 2.82
N ALA A 177 -3.82 16.44 1.80
CA ALA A 177 -4.52 17.50 1.07
C ALA A 177 -5.72 16.98 0.24
N LEU A 178 -5.73 15.70 -0.16
CA LEU A 178 -6.80 15.08 -0.93
C LEU A 178 -7.85 14.43 -0.03
N ALA A 179 -7.40 13.84 1.08
CA ALA A 179 -8.23 13.01 1.95
C ALA A 179 -9.31 13.80 2.72
N ILE A 180 -9.11 15.10 2.91
CA ILE A 180 -10.11 15.98 3.53
C ILE A 180 -11.39 16.13 2.68
N GLU A 181 -11.30 15.86 1.39
CA GLU A 181 -12.43 15.86 0.44
C GLU A 181 -12.79 14.44 -0.02
N ASN A 182 -12.46 13.42 0.79
CA ASN A 182 -12.74 12.03 0.41
C ASN A 182 -14.26 11.80 0.30
N HIS A 183 -14.71 11.41 -0.90
CA HIS A 183 -16.10 11.10 -1.19
C HIS A 183 -16.42 9.60 -1.14
N SER A 184 -15.41 8.74 -1.31
CA SER A 184 -15.60 7.29 -1.32
C SER A 184 -15.68 6.75 0.11
N PRO A 185 -16.53 5.74 0.39
CA PRO A 185 -16.44 4.96 1.61
C PRO A 185 -15.02 4.44 1.81
N ALA A 186 -14.46 4.59 3.00
CA ALA A 186 -13.10 4.17 3.31
C ALA A 186 -13.06 3.34 4.61
N LEU A 187 -12.23 2.30 4.63
CA LEU A 187 -11.97 1.45 5.79
C LEU A 187 -10.48 1.47 6.10
N LEU A 188 -10.13 1.83 7.33
CA LEU A 188 -8.80 1.62 7.89
C LEU A 188 -8.81 0.39 8.81
N CYS A 189 -8.16 -0.69 8.40
CA CYS A 189 -7.82 -1.81 9.26
C CYS A 189 -6.57 -1.41 10.07
N TRP A 190 -6.78 -0.90 11.28
CA TRP A 190 -5.70 -0.37 12.10
C TRP A 190 -5.05 -1.43 12.97
N GLY A 191 -3.75 -1.69 12.71
CA GLY A 191 -2.91 -2.52 13.57
C GLY A 191 -2.48 -1.75 14.82
N THR A 192 -3.11 -2.03 15.97
CA THR A 192 -3.00 -1.24 17.20
C THR A 192 -1.62 -1.31 17.87
N GLN A 193 -0.84 -2.35 17.57
CA GLN A 193 0.51 -2.53 18.14
C GLN A 193 1.57 -1.67 17.44
N GLU A 194 1.27 -1.06 16.28
CA GLU A 194 2.17 -0.10 15.63
C GLU A 194 2.00 1.31 16.21
N LYS A 195 2.63 1.57 17.33
CA LYS A 195 2.54 2.85 18.05
C LYS A 195 2.92 4.07 17.20
N ARG A 196 3.84 3.89 16.24
CA ARG A 196 4.29 4.98 15.33
C ARG A 196 3.18 5.47 14.40
N PHE A 197 2.14 4.69 14.19
CA PHE A 197 1.02 5.06 13.33
C PHE A 197 -0.09 5.82 14.07
N LEU A 198 -0.07 5.89 15.40
CA LEU A 198 -1.14 6.49 16.20
C LEU A 198 -1.44 7.94 15.80
N GLU A 199 -0.43 8.78 15.59
CA GLU A 199 -0.61 10.16 15.15
C GLU A 199 -1.30 10.24 13.78
N SER A 200 -0.89 9.37 12.85
CA SER A 200 -1.49 9.26 11.52
C SER A 200 -2.95 8.78 11.59
N LYS A 201 -3.25 7.82 12.48
CA LYS A 201 -4.62 7.34 12.74
C LYS A 201 -5.51 8.45 13.26
N ILE A 202 -5.06 9.19 14.26
CA ILE A 202 -5.82 10.31 14.84
C ILE A 202 -6.09 11.38 13.77
N TRP A 203 -5.08 11.70 12.96
CA TRP A 203 -5.27 12.64 11.87
C TRP A 203 -6.32 12.17 10.87
N ALA A 204 -6.25 10.91 10.44
CA ALA A 204 -7.20 10.34 9.48
C ALA A 204 -8.63 10.34 10.04
N GLU A 205 -8.81 9.90 11.27
CA GLU A 205 -10.10 9.88 11.98
C GLU A 205 -10.74 11.27 12.08
N THR A 206 -9.92 12.30 12.30
CA THR A 206 -10.39 13.68 12.47
C THR A 206 -10.70 14.37 11.14
N ASN A 207 -9.97 14.05 10.07
CA ASN A 207 -9.96 14.87 8.87
C ASN A 207 -10.49 14.15 7.61
N MET A 208 -10.62 12.82 7.63
CA MET A 208 -11.04 12.07 6.46
C MET A 208 -12.54 11.72 6.57
N PRO A 209 -13.42 12.32 5.75
CA PRO A 209 -14.84 11.98 5.76
C PRO A 209 -15.03 10.53 5.24
N ASN A 210 -16.17 9.92 5.61
CA ASN A 210 -16.56 8.56 5.22
C ASN A 210 -15.55 7.47 5.60
N LEU A 211 -14.70 7.71 6.62
CA LEU A 211 -13.73 6.75 7.12
C LEU A 211 -14.31 5.93 8.26
N GLU A 212 -14.32 4.62 8.09
CA GLU A 212 -14.52 3.64 9.17
C GLU A 212 -13.16 3.12 9.64
N ILE A 213 -13.01 2.89 10.94
CA ILE A 213 -11.78 2.33 11.52
C ILE A 213 -12.14 1.05 12.27
N THR A 214 -11.47 -0.05 11.93
CA THR A 214 -11.52 -1.29 12.70
C THR A 214 -10.16 -1.54 13.32
N GLU A 215 -10.16 -1.70 14.64
CA GLU A 215 -8.97 -2.01 15.43
C GLU A 215 -8.68 -3.51 15.33
N ILE A 216 -7.47 -3.86 14.98
CA ILE A 216 -6.99 -5.25 14.94
C ILE A 216 -5.72 -5.34 15.79
N GLU A 217 -5.65 -6.30 16.68
CA GLU A 217 -4.49 -6.49 17.56
C GLU A 217 -3.29 -7.07 16.79
N ALA A 218 -2.71 -6.25 15.94
CA ALA A 218 -1.59 -6.56 15.07
C ALA A 218 -0.59 -5.40 15.00
N GLY A 219 0.61 -5.67 14.50
CA GLY A 219 1.58 -4.65 14.12
C GLY A 219 1.28 -4.05 12.76
N HIS A 220 2.33 -3.62 12.05
CA HIS A 220 2.22 -3.05 10.70
C HIS A 220 1.61 -4.00 9.68
N ALA A 221 1.89 -5.29 9.78
CA ALA A 221 1.50 -6.32 8.81
C ALA A 221 0.12 -6.93 9.12
N VAL A 222 -0.91 -6.09 9.25
CA VAL A 222 -2.25 -6.46 9.74
C VAL A 222 -2.85 -7.65 8.99
N ASN A 223 -2.90 -7.59 7.65
CA ASN A 223 -3.48 -8.63 6.80
C ASN A 223 -2.71 -9.96 6.83
N MET A 224 -1.42 -9.90 7.18
CA MET A 224 -0.54 -11.07 7.26
C MET A 224 -0.48 -11.67 8.67
N GLN A 225 -0.57 -10.83 9.72
CA GLN A 225 -0.52 -11.27 11.11
C GLN A 225 -1.86 -11.77 11.63
N LYS A 226 -2.94 -11.18 11.14
CA LYS A 226 -4.33 -11.47 11.55
C LYS A 226 -5.24 -11.63 10.32
N PRO A 227 -4.94 -12.60 9.43
CA PRO A 227 -5.64 -12.73 8.16
C PRO A 227 -7.13 -12.96 8.32
N GLN A 228 -7.57 -13.75 9.31
CA GLN A 228 -8.99 -14.04 9.52
C GLN A 228 -9.76 -12.77 9.91
N GLU A 229 -9.24 -12.00 10.89
CA GLU A 229 -9.86 -10.76 11.35
C GLU A 229 -9.89 -9.71 10.23
N PHE A 230 -8.77 -9.58 9.49
CA PHE A 230 -8.70 -8.70 8.34
C PHE A 230 -9.72 -9.08 7.26
N ASN A 231 -9.77 -10.36 6.86
CA ASN A 231 -10.68 -10.85 5.83
C ASN A 231 -12.15 -10.63 6.22
N GLN A 232 -12.55 -10.95 7.45
CA GLN A 232 -13.91 -10.73 7.95
C GLN A 232 -14.30 -9.25 7.95
N THR A 233 -13.38 -8.38 8.38
CA THR A 233 -13.57 -6.92 8.37
C THR A 233 -13.76 -6.40 6.94
N VAL A 234 -12.90 -6.81 6.02
CA VAL A 234 -13.00 -6.41 4.61
C VAL A 234 -14.29 -6.94 3.98
N GLN A 235 -14.64 -8.21 4.18
CA GLN A 235 -15.89 -8.80 3.65
C GLN A 235 -17.14 -8.05 4.14
N SER A 236 -17.16 -7.68 5.42
CA SER A 236 -18.27 -6.89 5.99
C SER A 236 -18.38 -5.51 5.34
N PHE A 237 -17.24 -4.84 5.12
CA PHE A 237 -17.19 -3.56 4.45
C PHE A 237 -17.62 -3.66 2.98
N LEU A 238 -17.14 -4.67 2.23
CA LEU A 238 -17.54 -4.91 0.85
C LEU A 238 -19.05 -5.08 0.71
N LYS A 239 -19.66 -5.91 1.57
CA LYS A 239 -21.12 -6.12 1.58
C LYS A 239 -21.88 -4.82 1.85
N LYS A 240 -21.45 -4.04 2.84
CA LYS A 240 -22.06 -2.76 3.17
C LYS A 240 -22.03 -1.79 1.99
N CYS A 241 -20.88 -1.63 1.33
CA CYS A 241 -20.74 -0.70 0.22
C CYS A 241 -21.43 -1.16 -1.08
N ALA A 242 -21.59 -2.48 -1.30
CA ALA A 242 -22.31 -3.01 -2.47
C ALA A 242 -23.84 -2.82 -2.40
N THR A 243 -24.38 -2.45 -1.24
CA THR A 243 -25.81 -2.18 -1.02
C THR A 243 -26.17 -0.69 -1.06
N LEU A 244 -25.18 0.19 -1.19
CA LEU A 244 -25.33 1.63 -1.35
C LEU A 244 -25.41 2.02 -2.82
#